data_ccd58ca437b07f5debefa5ab88ac84b6
#
_entry.id   ccd58ca437b07f5debefa5ab88ac84b6
#
_cell.length_a   1.000
_cell.length_b   1.000
_cell.length_c   1.000
_cell.angle_alpha   90.00
_cell.angle_beta   90.00
_cell.angle_gamma   90.00
#
_symmetry.space_group_name_H-M   'P 1'
#
loop_
_entity.id
_entity.type
_entity.pdbx_description
1 polymer ?
#
loop_
_entity_poly.entity_id
_entity_poly.type
_entity_poly.pdbx_seq_one_letter_code
_entity_poly.pdbx_strand_id
1 'polypeptide(L)'
;MNKKVLAMSLVICMGAASISGCGKKDETIEETSSITDMVGDSYTVTLEDSATLNEDVDSILLTKDGMVQSDLTGEWVTPEQNEKRPVAIMVNNIIDSMPQSGVEKADVIFEFLEEGGITRLMPIYSDWSGLDKIGSCRSARYYYDRKAVEFDAIFIHFGYNYLAEADFESYNYLDHIDGNSTDNAYFYRSSDRVAPHNAYTSSDGIDKCIAAHEFQTTHKDYYQKTFNFNMEDTVPEGGSPATKITTAFNEGRKPWFEYDEESGKYLRWQYGTQQIDDTTGNQLAFENVIIQFCKHDVVPGEESTDLQDIWLTGEGEGWYASDGVIVPITWYKAGSADCTHYYTLDGEDLKMNPGKTWVTIFKDSNKDGIIVENTSSSSSDSSDDSSDD
;
A
#
# COMPACT_ATOMS: atom_id res chain seq x y z
N MET A 1 -8.46 23.83 32.84
CA MET A 1 -8.33 22.84 31.79
C MET A 1 -7.10 23.26 31.01
N ASN A 2 -5.98 22.61 31.26
CA ASN A 2 -4.67 23.07 30.82
C ASN A 2 -4.18 22.17 29.67
N LYS A 3 -4.11 22.75 28.48
CA LYS A 3 -3.39 22.17 27.34
C LYS A 3 -1.88 22.30 27.66
N LYS A 4 -1.20 21.18 27.84
CA LYS A 4 0.26 21.17 27.84
C LYS A 4 0.70 21.02 26.38
N VAL A 5 1.06 22.13 25.78
CA VAL A 5 1.80 22.16 24.52
C VAL A 5 3.26 21.81 24.88
N LEU A 6 3.74 20.71 24.35
CA LEU A 6 5.15 20.37 24.39
C LEU A 6 5.85 21.19 23.33
N ALA A 7 6.39 22.35 23.72
CA ALA A 7 7.19 23.17 22.83
C ALA A 7 8.60 22.56 22.74
N MET A 8 8.90 21.97 21.58
CA MET A 8 10.26 21.59 21.22
C MET A 8 11.02 22.87 20.87
N SER A 9 11.91 23.31 21.76
CA SER A 9 12.71 24.50 21.55
C SER A 9 13.86 24.22 20.59
N LEU A 10 13.74 24.68 19.35
CA LEU A 10 14.84 24.73 18.38
C LEU A 10 15.80 25.84 18.81
N VAL A 11 16.97 25.49 19.31
CA VAL A 11 18.03 26.47 19.61
C VAL A 11 18.86 26.68 18.34
N ILE A 12 18.58 27.77 17.63
CA ILE A 12 19.43 28.22 16.51
C ILE A 12 20.56 29.07 17.07
N CYS A 13 21.77 28.56 17.07
CA CYS A 13 22.97 29.38 17.34
C CYS A 13 23.36 30.14 16.09
N MET A 14 22.96 31.42 16.00
CA MET A 14 23.50 32.35 14.99
C MET A 14 24.91 32.79 15.38
N GLY A 15 25.89 32.26 14.67
CA GLY A 15 27.26 32.79 14.68
C GLY A 15 27.36 33.99 13.71
N ALA A 16 27.39 35.21 14.24
CA ALA A 16 27.64 36.37 13.42
C ALA A 16 29.12 36.47 13.06
N ALA A 17 29.46 36.18 11.81
CA ALA A 17 30.76 36.55 11.24
C ALA A 17 30.60 37.79 10.38
N SER A 18 31.12 38.92 10.86
CA SER A 18 31.25 40.17 10.11
C SER A 18 32.39 40.05 9.09
N ILE A 19 32.06 40.02 7.80
CA ILE A 19 33.04 40.20 6.73
C ILE A 19 32.68 41.41 5.90
N SER A 20 33.55 42.41 5.98
CA SER A 20 33.57 43.57 5.08
C SER A 20 34.40 43.19 3.85
N GLY A 21 33.82 43.25 2.64
CA GLY A 21 34.59 43.02 1.41
C GLY A 21 33.70 42.94 0.17
N CYS A 22 33.82 43.90 -0.67
CA CYS A 22 33.12 44.11 -1.94
C CYS A 22 33.51 43.04 -2.98
N GLY A 23 32.53 42.37 -3.63
CA GLY A 23 32.76 41.55 -4.81
C GLY A 23 31.58 40.64 -5.12
N LYS A 24 30.85 40.93 -6.21
CA LYS A 24 29.75 40.11 -6.73
C LYS A 24 30.22 38.73 -7.10
N LYS A 25 29.60 37.69 -6.51
CA LYS A 25 29.36 36.37 -7.11
C LYS A 25 28.14 35.79 -6.40
N ASP A 26 27.15 35.37 -7.18
CA ASP A 26 26.04 34.55 -6.72
C ASP A 26 26.61 33.20 -6.31
N GLU A 27 26.68 32.91 -5.02
CA GLU A 27 26.86 31.58 -4.46
C GLU A 27 25.61 31.29 -3.65
N THR A 28 24.83 30.31 -4.13
CA THR A 28 23.78 29.65 -3.37
C THR A 28 24.46 28.93 -2.19
N ILE A 29 24.17 29.37 -0.98
CA ILE A 29 24.63 28.69 0.24
C ILE A 29 23.53 27.68 0.61
N GLU A 30 23.80 26.41 0.38
CA GLU A 30 23.01 25.33 0.98
C GLU A 30 23.35 25.26 2.47
N GLU A 31 22.43 25.68 3.33
CA GLU A 31 22.57 25.43 4.77
C GLU A 31 22.09 24.02 5.09
N THR A 32 23.01 23.11 5.29
CA THR A 32 22.75 21.78 5.83
C THR A 32 22.93 21.81 7.35
N SER A 33 21.90 21.48 8.11
CA SER A 33 22.02 21.21 9.54
C SER A 33 21.83 19.72 9.80
N SER A 34 22.75 19.12 10.57
CA SER A 34 22.64 17.73 10.98
C SER A 34 22.10 17.64 12.41
N ILE A 35 21.09 16.82 12.61
CA ILE A 35 20.54 16.46 13.92
C ILE A 35 21.03 15.06 14.25
N THR A 36 21.65 14.88 15.41
CA THR A 36 22.09 13.56 15.88
C THR A 36 21.09 13.09 16.92
N ASP A 37 20.42 11.96 16.66
CA ASP A 37 19.51 11.33 17.60
C ASP A 37 20.27 10.58 18.71
N MET A 38 19.59 10.31 19.84
CA MET A 38 20.15 9.62 20.99
C MET A 38 20.53 8.15 20.71
N VAL A 39 20.18 7.61 19.55
CA VAL A 39 20.49 6.24 19.10
C VAL A 39 21.75 6.18 18.20
N GLY A 40 22.35 7.32 17.87
CA GLY A 40 23.64 7.36 17.13
C GLY A 40 23.52 7.42 15.61
N ASP A 41 22.33 7.42 15.05
CA ASP A 41 22.11 7.67 13.63
C ASP A 41 22.04 9.19 13.34
N SER A 42 22.68 9.62 12.24
CA SER A 42 22.66 11.02 11.81
C SER A 42 21.65 11.20 10.68
N TYR A 43 20.72 12.12 10.88
CA TYR A 43 19.75 12.52 9.84
C TYR A 43 20.14 13.90 9.30
N THR A 44 20.01 14.07 7.98
CA THR A 44 20.21 15.36 7.34
C THR A 44 18.86 15.97 6.98
N VAL A 45 18.63 17.19 7.44
CA VAL A 45 17.42 17.96 7.10
C VAL A 45 17.81 18.92 5.98
N THR A 46 17.23 18.77 4.81
CA THR A 46 17.41 19.69 3.69
C THR A 46 16.19 20.63 3.63
N LEU A 47 16.41 21.91 3.81
CA LEU A 47 15.37 22.92 3.66
C LEU A 47 15.36 23.38 2.20
N GLU A 48 14.29 23.11 1.47
CA GLU A 48 14.06 23.71 0.17
C GLU A 48 13.54 25.15 0.34
N ASP A 49 14.34 26.06 -0.17
CA ASP A 49 14.07 27.51 -0.32
C ASP A 49 13.93 28.38 0.94
N SER A 50 14.94 29.21 1.16
CA SER A 50 15.06 30.16 2.29
C SER A 50 14.17 31.43 2.21
N ALA A 51 13.13 31.46 1.39
CA ALA A 51 12.38 32.70 1.11
C ALA A 51 11.12 32.92 1.96
N THR A 52 10.56 31.92 2.64
CA THR A 52 9.38 32.15 3.51
C THR A 52 9.32 31.12 4.66
N LEU A 53 9.90 31.48 5.80
CA LEU A 53 9.56 30.86 7.09
C LEU A 53 8.16 31.34 7.50
N ASN A 54 7.12 30.84 6.85
CA ASN A 54 5.74 31.00 7.27
C ASN A 54 4.98 29.70 7.00
N GLU A 55 4.76 28.96 8.05
CA GLU A 55 3.60 28.12 8.34
C GLU A 55 3.44 26.75 7.66
N ASP A 56 4.40 26.16 6.95
CA ASP A 56 4.27 24.77 6.55
C ASP A 56 5.55 23.98 6.88
N VAL A 57 5.54 23.31 8.04
CA VAL A 57 6.61 22.40 8.48
C VAL A 57 6.57 21.07 7.70
N ASP A 58 5.59 20.90 6.79
CA ASP A 58 5.34 19.67 6.03
C ASP A 58 6.32 19.41 4.87
N SER A 59 7.26 20.33 4.61
CA SER A 59 8.25 20.19 3.52
C SER A 59 9.65 19.79 3.99
N ILE A 60 9.81 19.31 5.23
CA ILE A 60 11.11 18.83 5.69
C ILE A 60 11.31 17.39 5.20
N LEU A 61 12.13 17.20 4.19
CA LEU A 61 12.54 15.89 3.72
C LEU A 61 13.59 15.33 4.69
N LEU A 62 13.21 14.32 5.49
CA LEU A 62 14.14 13.60 6.33
C LEU A 62 14.96 12.64 5.46
N THR A 63 16.29 12.80 5.48
CA THR A 63 17.21 11.90 4.74
C THR A 63 18.14 11.19 5.72
N LYS A 64 18.38 9.90 5.46
CA LYS A 64 19.38 9.08 6.15
C LYS A 64 20.43 8.67 5.13
N ASP A 65 21.66 9.15 5.29
CA ASP A 65 22.76 8.86 4.36
C ASP A 65 22.46 9.18 2.87
N GLY A 66 21.66 10.22 2.62
CA GLY A 66 21.21 10.60 1.27
C GLY A 66 20.05 9.76 0.72
N MET A 67 19.46 8.85 1.51
CA MET A 67 18.26 8.10 1.19
C MET A 67 17.02 8.79 1.76
N VAL A 68 15.87 8.53 1.15
CA VAL A 68 14.55 8.99 1.59
C VAL A 68 13.67 7.78 1.95
N GLN A 69 12.62 7.99 2.74
CA GLN A 69 11.64 6.92 2.94
C GLN A 69 10.81 6.72 1.67
N SER A 70 10.64 5.47 1.26
CA SER A 70 9.74 5.07 0.18
C SER A 70 8.30 5.47 0.49
N ASP A 71 7.62 6.11 -0.46
CA ASP A 71 6.20 6.47 -0.33
C ASP A 71 5.27 5.26 -0.24
N LEU A 72 5.71 4.07 -0.66
CA LEU A 72 4.93 2.84 -0.62
C LEU A 72 5.23 1.97 0.59
N THR A 73 6.48 1.95 1.06
CA THR A 73 6.91 1.01 2.12
C THR A 73 7.54 1.69 3.34
N GLY A 74 7.89 2.98 3.27
CA GLY A 74 8.64 3.64 4.33
C GLY A 74 10.07 3.15 4.51
N GLU A 75 10.52 2.15 3.74
CA GLU A 75 11.90 1.69 3.71
C GLU A 75 12.82 2.75 3.09
N TRP A 76 14.10 2.73 3.48
CA TRP A 76 15.08 3.69 2.96
C TRP A 76 15.51 3.32 1.55
N VAL A 77 15.24 4.22 0.60
CA VAL A 77 15.54 4.08 -0.83
C VAL A 77 16.27 5.33 -1.35
N THR A 78 16.86 5.24 -2.55
CA THR A 78 17.39 6.46 -3.17
C THR A 78 16.26 7.38 -3.63
N PRO A 79 16.46 8.71 -3.70
CA PRO A 79 15.48 9.64 -4.24
C PRO A 79 14.96 9.22 -5.62
N GLU A 80 15.86 8.77 -6.52
CA GLU A 80 15.49 8.32 -7.86
C GLU A 80 14.58 7.08 -7.86
N GLN A 81 14.74 6.19 -6.86
CA GLN A 81 13.83 5.04 -6.69
C GLN A 81 12.46 5.50 -6.22
N ASN A 82 12.41 6.46 -5.30
CA ASN A 82 11.14 6.98 -4.77
C ASN A 82 10.37 7.82 -5.80
N GLU A 83 11.07 8.55 -6.66
CA GLU A 83 10.46 9.31 -7.75
C GLU A 83 9.90 8.45 -8.89
N LYS A 84 10.26 7.17 -8.94
CA LYS A 84 9.79 6.26 -10.00
C LYS A 84 8.32 5.91 -9.78
N ARG A 85 7.51 6.12 -10.83
CA ARG A 85 6.10 5.69 -10.83
C ARG A 85 5.98 4.19 -10.67
N PRO A 86 5.13 3.72 -9.75
CA PRO A 86 4.87 2.30 -9.59
C PRO A 86 4.03 1.74 -10.76
N VAL A 87 3.97 0.42 -10.87
CA VAL A 87 2.97 -0.28 -11.66
C VAL A 87 1.94 -0.93 -10.74
N ALA A 88 0.65 -0.87 -11.12
CA ALA A 88 -0.44 -1.55 -10.44
C ALA A 88 -1.05 -2.58 -11.38
N ILE A 89 -1.21 -3.82 -10.95
CA ILE A 89 -1.59 -4.93 -11.84
C ILE A 89 -2.84 -5.62 -11.34
N MET A 90 -3.86 -5.80 -12.19
CA MET A 90 -5.05 -6.57 -11.85
C MET A 90 -4.76 -8.06 -11.81
N VAL A 91 -4.85 -8.69 -10.65
CA VAL A 91 -4.57 -10.12 -10.42
C VAL A 91 -5.79 -10.86 -9.89
N ASN A 92 -6.03 -12.02 -10.44
CA ASN A 92 -7.12 -12.91 -10.06
C ASN A 92 -6.91 -13.48 -8.64
N ASN A 93 -8.01 -13.62 -7.87
CA ASN A 93 -7.96 -14.14 -6.51
C ASN A 93 -8.99 -15.25 -6.25
N ILE A 94 -9.34 -16.04 -7.27
CA ILE A 94 -10.19 -17.21 -7.11
C ILE A 94 -9.34 -18.49 -7.02
N ILE A 95 -9.93 -19.56 -6.52
CA ILE A 95 -9.22 -20.83 -6.29
C ILE A 95 -8.55 -21.39 -7.55
N ASP A 96 -9.19 -21.25 -8.72
CA ASP A 96 -8.66 -21.72 -10.01
C ASP A 96 -7.42 -20.93 -10.49
N SER A 97 -7.10 -19.83 -9.84
CA SER A 97 -5.93 -19.00 -10.12
C SER A 97 -4.80 -19.15 -9.10
N MET A 98 -5.02 -19.99 -8.08
CA MET A 98 -4.01 -20.23 -7.04
C MET A 98 -2.98 -21.30 -7.48
N PRO A 99 -1.72 -21.15 -7.03
CA PRO A 99 -1.13 -19.95 -6.47
C PRO A 99 -0.95 -18.85 -7.52
N GLN A 100 -0.97 -17.56 -7.10
CA GLN A 100 -0.65 -16.43 -7.98
C GLN A 100 0.86 -16.37 -8.24
N SER A 101 1.25 -15.65 -9.29
CA SER A 101 2.64 -15.49 -9.67
C SER A 101 3.09 -14.03 -9.57
N GLY A 102 4.24 -13.79 -8.94
CA GLY A 102 4.89 -12.49 -8.83
C GLY A 102 4.27 -11.54 -7.78
N VAL A 103 3.29 -11.99 -7.02
CA VAL A 103 2.52 -11.17 -6.07
C VAL A 103 3.31 -10.88 -4.79
N GLU A 104 4.20 -11.79 -4.38
CA GLU A 104 5.03 -11.62 -3.19
C GLU A 104 5.91 -10.37 -3.26
N LYS A 105 6.38 -10.00 -4.45
CA LYS A 105 7.26 -8.84 -4.63
C LYS A 105 6.56 -7.49 -4.46
N ALA A 106 5.22 -7.46 -4.47
CA ALA A 106 4.46 -6.22 -4.34
C ALA A 106 4.74 -5.50 -3.01
N ASP A 107 4.78 -4.18 -3.07
CA ASP A 107 4.93 -3.29 -1.93
C ASP A 107 3.59 -3.09 -1.20
N VAL A 108 2.52 -2.90 -1.99
CA VAL A 108 1.15 -2.72 -1.50
C VAL A 108 0.22 -3.64 -2.28
N ILE A 109 -0.72 -4.29 -1.60
CA ILE A 109 -1.77 -5.08 -2.25
C ILE A 109 -3.14 -4.57 -1.80
N PHE A 110 -3.97 -4.17 -2.75
CA PHE A 110 -5.39 -3.92 -2.50
C PHE A 110 -6.22 -5.17 -2.81
N GLU A 111 -7.16 -5.49 -1.93
CA GLU A 111 -8.17 -6.53 -2.13
C GLU A 111 -9.58 -5.93 -2.06
N PHE A 112 -10.38 -6.14 -3.11
CA PHE A 112 -11.77 -5.68 -3.19
C PHE A 112 -12.72 -6.84 -3.49
N LEU A 113 -13.95 -6.69 -3.01
CA LEU A 113 -15.06 -7.53 -3.44
C LEU A 113 -15.42 -7.24 -4.91
N GLU A 114 -15.72 -8.30 -5.64
CA GLU A 114 -16.13 -8.30 -7.04
C GLU A 114 -17.49 -8.97 -7.21
N GLU A 115 -17.95 -9.02 -8.45
CA GLU A 115 -19.18 -9.71 -8.83
C GLU A 115 -19.17 -11.18 -8.37
N GLY A 116 -20.33 -11.68 -7.96
CA GLY A 116 -20.51 -13.06 -7.52
C GLY A 116 -19.79 -13.41 -6.21
N GLY A 117 -19.46 -12.41 -5.41
CA GLY A 117 -18.84 -12.59 -4.10
C GLY A 117 -17.41 -13.10 -4.14
N ILE A 118 -16.70 -12.95 -5.26
CA ILE A 118 -15.26 -13.20 -5.36
C ILE A 118 -14.47 -11.94 -4.99
N THR A 119 -13.16 -12.08 -4.82
CA THR A 119 -12.26 -10.92 -4.68
C THR A 119 -11.23 -10.88 -5.80
N ARG A 120 -10.66 -9.71 -6.07
CA ARG A 120 -9.47 -9.52 -6.89
C ARG A 120 -8.42 -8.76 -6.11
N LEU A 121 -7.18 -8.92 -6.56
CA LEU A 121 -6.04 -8.20 -6.02
C LEU A 121 -5.56 -7.16 -7.03
N MET A 122 -5.05 -6.06 -6.49
CA MET A 122 -4.25 -5.09 -7.22
C MET A 122 -2.92 -4.90 -6.48
N PRO A 123 -1.92 -5.75 -6.74
CA PRO A 123 -0.56 -5.51 -6.29
C PRO A 123 0.03 -4.28 -6.98
N ILE A 124 0.74 -3.46 -6.20
CA ILE A 124 1.47 -2.26 -6.61
C ILE A 124 2.96 -2.49 -6.35
N TYR A 125 3.79 -2.17 -7.34
CA TYR A 125 5.22 -2.41 -7.29
C TYR A 125 5.99 -1.14 -7.61
N SER A 126 6.87 -0.69 -6.74
CA SER A 126 7.91 0.30 -7.05
C SER A 126 9.02 -0.31 -7.90
N ASP A 127 9.30 -1.60 -7.70
CA ASP A 127 10.25 -2.39 -8.49
C ASP A 127 9.65 -3.73 -8.92
N TRP A 128 9.38 -3.88 -10.21
CA TRP A 128 8.90 -5.13 -10.83
C TRP A 128 10.00 -5.90 -11.56
N SER A 129 11.26 -5.48 -11.45
CA SER A 129 12.38 -6.13 -12.14
C SER A 129 12.54 -7.60 -11.75
N GLY A 130 12.94 -8.43 -12.70
CA GLY A 130 13.21 -9.86 -12.47
C GLY A 130 11.95 -10.73 -12.32
N LEU A 131 10.75 -10.21 -12.53
CA LEU A 131 9.53 -10.99 -12.52
C LEU A 131 9.22 -11.52 -13.93
N ASP A 132 9.52 -12.80 -14.18
CA ASP A 132 9.27 -13.45 -15.47
C ASP A 132 7.80 -13.82 -15.68
N LYS A 133 7.01 -13.88 -14.60
CA LYS A 133 5.59 -14.27 -14.61
C LYS A 133 4.84 -13.49 -13.55
N ILE A 134 3.85 -12.67 -13.98
CA ILE A 134 2.97 -11.90 -13.10
C ILE A 134 1.52 -12.17 -13.50
N GLY A 135 0.69 -12.56 -12.54
CA GLY A 135 -0.74 -12.80 -12.76
C GLY A 135 -1.30 -14.01 -12.00
N SER A 136 -2.43 -14.57 -12.46
CA SER A 136 -3.08 -14.33 -13.77
C SER A 136 -3.77 -12.95 -13.80
N CYS A 137 -3.52 -12.20 -14.87
CA CYS A 137 -4.09 -10.87 -15.05
C CYS A 137 -5.60 -10.91 -15.31
N ARG A 138 -6.31 -9.89 -14.84
CA ARG A 138 -7.78 -9.81 -14.91
C ARG A 138 -8.27 -8.42 -15.31
N SER A 139 -9.57 -8.36 -15.57
CA SER A 139 -10.23 -7.13 -16.02
C SER A 139 -10.26 -6.07 -14.92
N ALA A 140 -10.09 -4.83 -15.33
CA ALA A 140 -10.25 -3.64 -14.49
C ALA A 140 -11.71 -3.43 -14.07
N ARG A 141 -11.87 -2.72 -12.97
CA ARG A 141 -13.11 -2.13 -12.48
C ARG A 141 -12.78 -0.71 -12.02
N TYR A 142 -13.70 0.21 -12.17
CA TYR A 142 -13.47 1.63 -11.92
C TYR A 142 -12.90 1.96 -10.52
N TYR A 143 -13.21 1.17 -9.51
CA TYR A 143 -12.67 1.41 -8.16
C TYR A 143 -11.18 1.03 -8.03
N TYR A 144 -10.67 0.13 -8.86
CA TYR A 144 -9.22 -0.11 -8.99
C TYR A 144 -8.54 0.99 -9.79
N ASP A 145 -9.19 1.47 -10.87
CA ASP A 145 -8.67 2.57 -11.69
C ASP A 145 -8.39 3.79 -10.80
N ARG A 146 -9.35 4.11 -9.92
CA ARG A 146 -9.25 5.22 -8.96
C ARG A 146 -8.19 5.02 -7.90
N LYS A 147 -7.90 3.78 -7.51
CA LYS A 147 -6.77 3.47 -6.64
C LYS A 147 -5.43 3.55 -7.39
N ALA A 148 -5.36 3.10 -8.63
CA ALA A 148 -4.16 3.25 -9.44
C ALA A 148 -3.79 4.73 -9.66
N VAL A 149 -4.79 5.59 -9.91
CA VAL A 149 -4.61 7.05 -10.02
C VAL A 149 -4.06 7.66 -8.73
N GLU A 150 -4.56 7.23 -7.57
CA GLU A 150 -4.13 7.70 -6.26
C GLU A 150 -2.62 7.52 -6.04
N PHE A 151 -2.06 6.44 -6.57
CA PHE A 151 -0.63 6.14 -6.51
C PHE A 151 0.16 6.64 -7.74
N ASP A 152 -0.49 7.36 -8.65
CA ASP A 152 0.07 7.72 -9.97
C ASP A 152 0.68 6.50 -10.69
N ALA A 153 0.12 5.30 -10.44
CA ALA A 153 0.61 4.05 -10.99
C ALA A 153 0.28 3.92 -12.49
N ILE A 154 1.16 3.27 -13.24
CA ILE A 154 0.83 2.75 -14.56
C ILE A 154 -0.04 1.51 -14.36
N PHE A 155 -1.31 1.57 -14.78
CA PHE A 155 -2.31 0.56 -14.46
C PHE A 155 -2.37 -0.55 -15.51
N ILE A 156 -2.19 -1.80 -15.11
CA ILE A 156 -2.07 -2.97 -15.99
C ILE A 156 -3.23 -3.94 -15.73
N HIS A 157 -3.97 -4.26 -16.80
CA HIS A 157 -5.14 -5.12 -16.70
C HIS A 157 -5.33 -5.96 -17.96
N PHE A 158 -6.28 -6.89 -17.94
CA PHE A 158 -6.62 -7.73 -19.07
C PHE A 158 -8.14 -7.65 -19.35
N GLY A 159 -8.54 -6.62 -20.11
CA GLY A 159 -9.92 -6.23 -20.32
C GLY A 159 -10.49 -5.34 -19.19
N TYR A 160 -11.70 -4.88 -19.35
CA TYR A 160 -12.39 -3.98 -18.42
C TYR A 160 -13.91 -4.08 -18.62
N ASN A 161 -14.69 -3.48 -17.71
CA ASN A 161 -16.12 -3.27 -17.90
C ASN A 161 -16.40 -1.83 -18.35
N TYR A 162 -17.66 -1.54 -18.72
CA TYR A 162 -18.05 -0.24 -19.26
C TYR A 162 -17.88 0.94 -18.27
N LEU A 163 -17.89 0.68 -16.94
CA LEU A 163 -17.65 1.73 -15.93
C LEU A 163 -16.16 2.10 -15.87
N ALA A 164 -15.28 1.12 -15.95
CA ALA A 164 -13.84 1.36 -16.04
C ALA A 164 -13.48 2.04 -17.37
N GLU A 165 -14.14 1.66 -18.48
CA GLU A 165 -14.00 2.35 -19.77
C GLU A 165 -14.33 3.84 -19.66
N ALA A 166 -15.44 4.17 -18.99
CA ALA A 166 -15.83 5.56 -18.77
C ALA A 166 -14.82 6.34 -17.93
N ASP A 167 -14.19 5.70 -16.92
CA ASP A 167 -13.11 6.32 -16.14
C ASP A 167 -11.83 6.51 -17.00
N PHE A 168 -11.44 5.55 -17.85
CA PHE A 168 -10.32 5.71 -18.79
C PHE A 168 -10.52 6.87 -19.77
N GLU A 169 -11.74 7.07 -20.25
CA GLU A 169 -12.08 8.21 -21.11
C GLU A 169 -12.08 9.55 -20.35
N SER A 170 -12.41 9.54 -19.05
CA SER A 170 -12.55 10.71 -18.21
C SER A 170 -11.23 11.17 -17.59
N TYR A 171 -10.37 10.23 -17.19
CA TYR A 171 -9.07 10.49 -16.57
C TYR A 171 -7.94 10.42 -17.58
N ASN A 172 -7.75 11.48 -18.35
CA ASN A 172 -6.69 11.59 -19.36
C ASN A 172 -5.26 11.54 -18.79
N TYR A 173 -5.13 11.47 -17.49
CA TYR A 173 -3.87 11.34 -16.78
C TYR A 173 -3.60 9.89 -16.27
N LEU A 174 -4.57 8.98 -16.37
CA LEU A 174 -4.37 7.58 -16.05
C LEU A 174 -3.71 6.86 -17.22
N ASP A 175 -2.44 6.53 -17.07
CA ASP A 175 -1.73 5.68 -18.02
C ASP A 175 -2.09 4.21 -17.74
N HIS A 176 -2.66 3.50 -18.73
CA HIS A 176 -3.04 2.11 -18.57
C HIS A 176 -2.62 1.22 -19.73
N ILE A 177 -2.47 -0.07 -19.45
CA ILE A 177 -2.07 -1.13 -20.39
C ILE A 177 -3.15 -2.19 -20.38
N ASP A 178 -3.79 -2.46 -21.53
CA ASP A 178 -4.81 -3.50 -21.69
C ASP A 178 -4.30 -4.69 -22.51
N GLY A 179 -3.95 -5.77 -21.83
CA GLY A 179 -3.52 -7.00 -22.48
C GLY A 179 -4.61 -7.73 -23.30
N ASN A 180 -5.86 -7.30 -23.19
CA ASN A 180 -6.97 -7.85 -24.01
C ASN A 180 -7.23 -7.05 -25.29
N SER A 181 -6.45 -6.02 -25.58
CA SER A 181 -6.59 -5.16 -26.76
C SER A 181 -5.27 -4.99 -27.51
N THR A 182 -4.87 -3.77 -27.80
CA THR A 182 -3.66 -3.43 -28.58
C THR A 182 -2.36 -3.89 -27.92
N ASP A 183 -2.35 -4.02 -26.59
CA ASP A 183 -1.17 -4.39 -25.81
C ASP A 183 -0.98 -5.90 -25.64
N ASN A 184 -1.81 -6.71 -26.28
CA ASN A 184 -1.77 -8.18 -26.20
C ASN A 184 -0.38 -8.77 -26.47
N ALA A 185 0.45 -8.12 -27.28
CA ALA A 185 1.81 -8.55 -27.60
C ALA A 185 2.76 -8.58 -26.39
N TYR A 186 2.42 -7.87 -25.29
CA TYR A 186 3.20 -7.80 -24.04
C TYR A 186 2.68 -8.77 -22.97
N PHE A 187 1.69 -9.60 -23.34
CA PHE A 187 1.10 -10.62 -22.50
C PHE A 187 1.19 -11.98 -23.18
N TYR A 188 1.01 -13.02 -22.38
CA TYR A 188 0.93 -14.37 -22.91
C TYR A 188 -0.10 -15.19 -22.12
N ARG A 189 -0.55 -16.29 -22.74
CA ARG A 189 -1.38 -17.27 -22.05
C ARG A 189 -0.56 -18.48 -21.68
N SER A 190 -0.51 -18.79 -20.37
CA SER A 190 0.14 -19.98 -19.89
C SER A 190 -0.71 -21.22 -20.23
N SER A 191 -0.02 -22.33 -20.52
CA SER A 191 -0.65 -23.63 -20.74
C SER A 191 -0.96 -24.37 -19.42
N ASP A 192 -0.45 -23.89 -18.30
CA ASP A 192 -0.59 -24.50 -16.97
C ASP A 192 -2.00 -24.35 -16.42
N ARG A 193 -2.76 -23.43 -16.97
CA ARG A 193 -4.11 -23.06 -16.53
C ARG A 193 -5.07 -22.92 -17.71
N VAL A 194 -6.35 -23.02 -17.39
CA VAL A 194 -7.43 -22.89 -18.38
C VAL A 194 -7.87 -21.43 -18.46
N ALA A 195 -8.17 -20.94 -19.67
CA ALA A 195 -8.79 -19.63 -19.84
C ALA A 195 -10.13 -19.56 -19.08
N PRO A 196 -10.44 -18.42 -18.47
CA PRO A 196 -9.79 -17.10 -18.54
C PRO A 196 -8.70 -16.86 -17.47
N HIS A 197 -8.26 -17.88 -16.72
CA HIS A 197 -7.37 -17.77 -15.57
C HIS A 197 -5.88 -17.95 -15.92
N ASN A 198 -5.51 -17.69 -17.18
CA ASN A 198 -4.20 -18.03 -17.73
C ASN A 198 -3.50 -16.89 -18.48
N ALA A 199 -3.95 -15.63 -18.34
CA ALA A 199 -3.28 -14.47 -18.92
C ALA A 199 -2.21 -13.96 -17.96
N TYR A 200 -0.99 -13.76 -18.45
CA TYR A 200 0.17 -13.30 -17.66
C TYR A 200 0.94 -12.23 -18.42
N THR A 201 1.69 -11.42 -17.67
CA THR A 201 2.74 -10.53 -18.19
C THR A 201 4.06 -10.80 -17.47
N SER A 202 5.08 -10.02 -17.77
CA SER A 202 6.41 -10.09 -17.15
C SER A 202 7.03 -8.72 -17.05
N SER A 203 8.13 -8.56 -16.30
CA SER A 203 8.91 -7.32 -16.26
C SER A 203 9.27 -6.83 -17.67
N ASP A 204 9.81 -7.72 -18.49
CA ASP A 204 10.16 -7.39 -19.88
C ASP A 204 8.95 -6.94 -20.72
N GLY A 205 7.80 -7.59 -20.53
CA GLY A 205 6.55 -7.19 -21.19
C GLY A 205 6.09 -5.79 -20.76
N ILE A 206 6.11 -5.53 -19.45
CA ILE A 206 5.75 -4.24 -18.88
C ILE A 206 6.68 -3.13 -19.38
N ASP A 207 8.00 -3.32 -19.31
CA ASP A 207 8.99 -2.32 -19.72
C ASP A 207 8.87 -1.98 -21.20
N LYS A 208 8.66 -2.99 -22.06
CA LYS A 208 8.46 -2.78 -23.50
C LYS A 208 7.16 -2.04 -23.80
N CYS A 209 6.08 -2.32 -23.04
CA CYS A 209 4.81 -1.65 -23.23
C CYS A 209 4.89 -0.19 -22.77
N ILE A 210 5.49 0.09 -21.62
CA ILE A 210 5.75 1.45 -21.12
C ILE A 210 6.54 2.26 -22.17
N ALA A 211 7.60 1.67 -22.72
CA ALA A 211 8.41 2.31 -23.75
C ALA A 211 7.63 2.54 -25.06
N ALA A 212 6.77 1.60 -25.47
CA ALA A 212 5.98 1.72 -26.69
C ALA A 212 4.90 2.80 -26.61
N HIS A 213 4.35 3.02 -25.42
CA HIS A 213 3.38 4.10 -25.14
C HIS A 213 4.05 5.43 -24.79
N GLU A 214 5.37 5.45 -24.63
CA GLU A 214 6.13 6.63 -24.18
C GLU A 214 5.62 7.19 -22.84
N PHE A 215 5.17 6.32 -21.93
CA PHE A 215 4.68 6.74 -20.62
C PHE A 215 5.79 7.36 -19.77
N GLN A 216 5.46 8.46 -19.08
CA GLN A 216 6.35 9.05 -18.07
C GLN A 216 6.62 8.03 -16.97
N THR A 217 7.88 7.84 -16.59
CA THR A 217 8.32 6.84 -15.60
C THR A 217 8.61 7.43 -14.23
N THR A 218 8.61 8.75 -14.08
CA THR A 218 8.67 9.45 -12.79
C THR A 218 7.30 10.00 -12.44
N HIS A 219 7.05 10.23 -11.15
CA HIS A 219 5.77 10.78 -10.69
C HIS A 219 5.42 12.08 -11.42
N LYS A 220 4.13 12.28 -11.63
CA LYS A 220 3.57 13.50 -12.20
C LYS A 220 3.44 14.57 -11.12
N ASP A 221 3.45 15.85 -11.50
CA ASP A 221 3.46 17.01 -10.58
C ASP A 221 2.28 17.04 -9.57
N TYR A 222 1.19 16.33 -9.85
CA TYR A 222 0.03 16.26 -8.96
C TYR A 222 0.10 15.12 -7.93
N TYR A 223 1.10 14.26 -8.02
CA TYR A 223 1.21 13.12 -7.11
C TYR A 223 1.35 13.57 -5.65
N GLN A 224 0.64 12.89 -4.78
CA GLN A 224 0.74 13.04 -3.34
C GLN A 224 0.80 11.64 -2.71
N LYS A 225 1.69 11.46 -1.75
CA LYS A 225 1.81 10.18 -1.06
C LYS A 225 0.57 9.88 -0.21
N THR A 226 0.15 8.63 -0.22
CA THR A 226 -1.00 8.15 0.57
C THR A 226 -0.61 7.75 2.00
N PHE A 227 0.61 7.23 2.19
CA PHE A 227 1.04 6.67 3.46
C PHE A 227 2.08 7.53 4.15
N ASN A 228 2.01 7.59 5.47
CA ASN A 228 3.05 8.13 6.33
C ASN A 228 3.65 7.00 7.17
N PHE A 229 4.96 7.02 7.38
CA PHE A 229 5.67 5.95 8.03
C PHE A 229 6.42 6.41 9.28
N ASN A 230 6.55 5.52 10.26
CA ASN A 230 7.48 5.63 11.36
C ASN A 230 8.92 5.55 10.82
N MET A 231 9.86 6.07 11.58
CA MET A 231 11.29 5.93 11.25
C MET A 231 11.80 4.50 11.50
N GLU A 232 11.20 3.83 12.47
CA GLU A 232 11.49 2.47 12.92
C GLU A 232 10.20 1.76 13.30
N ASP A 233 10.23 0.44 13.40
CA ASP A 233 9.08 -0.35 13.82
C ASP A 233 8.59 0.09 15.21
N THR A 234 7.29 0.28 15.29
CA THR A 234 6.64 0.78 16.51
C THR A 234 5.33 0.04 16.72
N VAL A 235 5.17 -0.58 17.89
CA VAL A 235 3.90 -1.22 18.24
C VAL A 235 2.79 -0.17 18.33
N PRO A 236 1.66 -0.33 17.60
CA PRO A 236 0.57 0.63 17.64
C PRO A 236 0.02 0.87 19.05
N GLU A 237 0.03 2.14 19.51
CA GLU A 237 -0.41 2.51 20.85
C GLU A 237 -1.94 2.37 21.02
N GLY A 238 -2.36 1.92 22.19
CA GLY A 238 -3.78 1.83 22.58
C GLY A 238 -4.56 0.72 21.88
N GLY A 239 -3.88 -0.15 21.14
CA GLY A 239 -4.50 -1.23 20.39
C GLY A 239 -4.80 -2.47 21.23
N SER A 240 -5.45 -3.43 20.57
CA SER A 240 -5.74 -4.75 21.11
C SER A 240 -4.86 -5.80 20.45
N PRO A 241 -4.47 -6.88 21.14
CA PRO A 241 -3.76 -7.99 20.52
C PRO A 241 -4.57 -8.60 19.35
N ALA A 242 -3.91 -8.86 18.24
CA ALA A 242 -4.51 -9.37 17.02
C ALA A 242 -3.58 -10.40 16.37
N THR A 243 -3.51 -11.59 16.97
CA THR A 243 -2.68 -12.68 16.42
C THR A 243 -3.30 -13.33 15.20
N LYS A 244 -4.63 -13.17 15.00
CA LYS A 244 -5.31 -13.59 13.78
C LYS A 244 -6.42 -12.60 13.42
N ILE A 245 -6.48 -12.24 12.13
CA ILE A 245 -7.49 -11.33 11.58
C ILE A 245 -8.15 -12.02 10.40
N THR A 246 -9.42 -12.37 10.53
CA THR A 246 -10.23 -12.94 9.44
C THR A 246 -11.03 -11.83 8.76
N THR A 247 -11.01 -11.80 7.43
CA THR A 247 -11.80 -10.89 6.59
C THR A 247 -12.87 -11.69 5.85
N ALA A 248 -14.01 -12.00 6.52
CA ALA A 248 -15.08 -12.80 5.96
C ALA A 248 -15.97 -11.96 5.03
N PHE A 249 -15.63 -11.87 3.76
CA PHE A 249 -16.41 -11.17 2.74
C PHE A 249 -17.82 -11.78 2.59
N ASN A 250 -17.93 -13.10 2.67
CA ASN A 250 -19.16 -13.87 2.68
C ASN A 250 -18.89 -15.27 3.23
N GLU A 251 -19.92 -16.14 3.29
CA GLU A 251 -19.82 -17.50 3.84
C GLU A 251 -18.80 -18.39 3.13
N GLY A 252 -18.61 -18.20 1.83
CA GLY A 252 -17.66 -18.98 1.00
C GLY A 252 -16.27 -18.36 0.91
N ARG A 253 -16.05 -17.17 1.48
CA ARG A 253 -14.80 -16.44 1.32
C ARG A 253 -14.38 -15.75 2.61
N LYS A 254 -13.56 -16.48 3.37
CA LYS A 254 -13.07 -16.08 4.70
C LYS A 254 -11.54 -16.20 4.75
N PRO A 255 -10.81 -15.38 3.97
CA PRO A 255 -9.37 -15.34 4.10
C PRO A 255 -8.96 -14.72 5.44
N TRP A 256 -7.73 -15.02 5.89
CA TRP A 256 -7.24 -14.48 7.15
C TRP A 256 -5.74 -14.21 7.11
N PHE A 257 -5.29 -13.48 8.11
CA PHE A 257 -3.90 -13.23 8.43
C PHE A 257 -3.58 -13.86 9.78
N GLU A 258 -2.39 -14.43 9.92
CA GLU A 258 -1.84 -14.89 11.20
C GLU A 258 -0.53 -14.14 11.45
N TYR A 259 -0.43 -13.54 12.63
CA TYR A 259 0.79 -12.85 13.03
C TYR A 259 1.86 -13.87 13.43
N ASP A 260 3.00 -13.77 12.81
CA ASP A 260 4.18 -14.57 13.08
C ASP A 260 5.18 -13.73 13.89
N GLU A 261 5.35 -14.08 15.17
CA GLU A 261 6.21 -13.35 16.10
C GLU A 261 7.70 -13.40 15.70
N GLU A 262 8.14 -14.44 14.95
CA GLU A 262 9.53 -14.57 14.54
C GLU A 262 9.88 -13.58 13.42
N SER A 263 9.00 -13.40 12.45
CA SER A 263 9.22 -12.46 11.34
C SER A 263 8.65 -11.06 11.59
N GLY A 264 7.80 -10.88 12.61
CA GLY A 264 7.09 -9.62 12.85
C GLY A 264 5.99 -9.32 11.82
N LYS A 265 5.51 -10.32 11.06
CA LYS A 265 4.64 -10.10 9.92
C LYS A 265 3.33 -10.86 10.04
N TYR A 266 2.30 -10.35 9.35
CA TYR A 266 1.04 -11.04 9.11
C TYR A 266 1.14 -11.93 7.88
N LEU A 267 1.08 -13.26 8.09
CA LEU A 267 1.09 -14.27 7.05
C LEU A 267 -0.31 -14.46 6.48
N ARG A 268 -0.44 -14.43 5.15
CA ARG A 268 -1.74 -14.52 4.47
C ARG A 268 -2.17 -15.97 4.23
N TRP A 269 -3.47 -16.23 4.50
CA TRP A 269 -4.14 -17.51 4.27
C TRP A 269 -5.40 -17.30 3.45
N GLN A 270 -5.67 -18.21 2.51
CA GLN A 270 -6.89 -18.21 1.71
C GLN A 270 -7.29 -19.64 1.31
N TYR A 271 -8.56 -19.89 1.20
CA TYR A 271 -9.10 -21.23 0.87
C TYR A 271 -8.62 -22.36 1.80
N GLY A 272 -8.37 -22.06 3.06
CA GLY A 272 -7.91 -23.03 4.06
C GLY A 272 -6.44 -23.39 3.98
N THR A 273 -5.64 -22.71 3.14
CA THR A 273 -4.21 -22.96 2.95
C THR A 273 -3.42 -21.67 2.99
N GLN A 274 -2.11 -21.76 3.16
CA GLN A 274 -1.20 -20.64 2.96
C GLN A 274 -1.38 -20.07 1.55
N GLN A 275 -1.46 -18.74 1.45
CA GLN A 275 -1.43 -18.08 0.15
C GLN A 275 0.02 -17.86 -0.24
N ILE A 276 0.50 -18.68 -1.17
CA ILE A 276 1.89 -18.65 -1.62
C ILE A 276 2.01 -18.03 -3.00
N ASP A 277 3.19 -17.51 -3.32
CA ASP A 277 3.57 -17.09 -4.67
C ASP A 277 4.13 -18.30 -5.46
N ASP A 278 3.61 -18.53 -6.68
CA ASP A 278 4.01 -19.64 -7.56
C ASP A 278 5.49 -19.56 -8.01
N THR A 279 6.06 -18.36 -8.05
CA THR A 279 7.42 -18.12 -8.56
C THR A 279 8.50 -18.33 -7.49
N THR A 280 8.19 -18.06 -6.24
CA THR A 280 9.13 -18.15 -5.12
C THR A 280 8.82 -19.32 -4.19
N GLY A 281 7.56 -19.74 -4.13
CA GLY A 281 7.07 -20.72 -3.15
C GLY A 281 6.88 -20.15 -1.76
N ASN A 282 7.16 -18.88 -1.54
CA ASN A 282 7.01 -18.23 -0.23
C ASN A 282 5.55 -17.85 0.04
N GLN A 283 5.16 -17.89 1.31
CA GLN A 283 3.88 -17.38 1.75
C GLN A 283 3.87 -15.86 1.71
N LEU A 284 2.76 -15.25 1.29
CA LEU A 284 2.58 -13.81 1.32
C LEU A 284 2.60 -13.30 2.76
N ALA A 285 3.40 -12.28 3.05
CA ALA A 285 3.64 -11.74 4.37
C ALA A 285 3.72 -10.20 4.33
N PHE A 286 3.12 -9.54 5.32
CA PHE A 286 2.98 -8.08 5.37
C PHE A 286 3.25 -7.56 6.78
N GLU A 287 3.98 -6.46 6.88
CA GLU A 287 4.19 -5.71 8.11
C GLU A 287 2.90 -5.01 8.55
N ASN A 288 2.11 -4.57 7.56
CA ASN A 288 0.93 -3.74 7.78
C ASN A 288 -0.32 -4.36 7.15
N VAL A 289 -1.42 -4.35 7.89
CA VAL A 289 -2.76 -4.72 7.38
C VAL A 289 -3.71 -3.57 7.68
N ILE A 290 -4.30 -2.99 6.62
CA ILE A 290 -5.36 -1.99 6.72
C ILE A 290 -6.68 -2.64 6.30
N ILE A 291 -7.74 -2.42 7.08
CA ILE A 291 -9.11 -2.74 6.73
C ILE A 291 -9.86 -1.41 6.62
N GLN A 292 -10.16 -1.00 5.40
CA GLN A 292 -10.89 0.24 5.11
C GLN A 292 -12.36 -0.08 4.87
N PHE A 293 -13.24 0.39 5.74
CA PHE A 293 -14.69 0.20 5.58
C PHE A 293 -15.23 1.24 4.59
N CYS A 294 -15.85 0.74 3.52
CA CYS A 294 -16.47 1.57 2.50
C CYS A 294 -17.92 1.12 2.28
N LYS A 295 -18.74 2.04 1.83
CA LYS A 295 -20.08 1.70 1.35
C LYS A 295 -19.98 0.90 0.06
N HIS A 296 -20.63 -0.27 0.01
CA HIS A 296 -20.78 -1.10 -1.18
C HIS A 296 -22.27 -1.24 -1.51
N ASP A 297 -22.62 -0.88 -2.71
CA ASP A 297 -23.94 -1.15 -3.30
C ASP A 297 -23.77 -2.03 -4.55
N VAL A 298 -24.87 -2.43 -5.15
CA VAL A 298 -24.88 -3.00 -6.51
C VAL A 298 -25.22 -1.86 -7.48
N VAL A 299 -24.52 -1.80 -8.60
CA VAL A 299 -24.81 -0.80 -9.63
C VAL A 299 -26.26 -0.94 -10.10
N PRO A 300 -27.06 0.13 -10.09
CA PRO A 300 -28.48 0.06 -10.48
C PRO A 300 -28.66 -0.51 -11.91
N GLY A 301 -29.48 -1.57 -12.02
CA GLY A 301 -29.71 -2.30 -13.27
C GLY A 301 -28.77 -3.48 -13.51
N GLU A 302 -27.77 -3.67 -12.63
CA GLU A 302 -26.78 -4.76 -12.70
C GLU A 302 -26.99 -5.80 -11.59
N GLU A 303 -28.17 -5.89 -11.01
CA GLU A 303 -28.48 -6.82 -9.90
C GLU A 303 -28.29 -8.29 -10.31
N SER A 304 -28.43 -8.60 -11.60
CA SER A 304 -28.24 -9.97 -12.10
C SER A 304 -26.76 -10.38 -12.22
N THR A 305 -25.88 -9.42 -12.39
CA THR A 305 -24.42 -9.61 -12.48
C THR A 305 -23.73 -9.37 -11.15
N ASP A 306 -24.42 -8.78 -10.17
CA ASP A 306 -23.87 -8.35 -8.89
C ASP A 306 -22.69 -7.38 -9.06
N LEU A 307 -22.74 -6.50 -10.07
CA LEU A 307 -21.68 -5.53 -10.31
C LEU A 307 -21.60 -4.54 -9.15
N GLN A 308 -20.44 -4.51 -8.50
CA GLN A 308 -20.24 -3.72 -7.28
C GLN A 308 -20.09 -2.23 -7.58
N ASP A 309 -20.74 -1.40 -6.74
CA ASP A 309 -20.55 0.05 -6.66
C ASP A 309 -19.89 0.38 -5.32
N ILE A 310 -18.57 0.65 -5.34
CA ILE A 310 -17.76 0.85 -4.14
C ILE A 310 -17.39 2.32 -3.99
N TRP A 311 -17.81 2.91 -2.88
CA TRP A 311 -17.63 4.33 -2.61
C TRP A 311 -16.30 4.58 -1.90
N LEU A 312 -15.30 5.04 -2.65
CA LEU A 312 -13.94 5.30 -2.15
C LEU A 312 -13.71 6.76 -1.76
N THR A 313 -14.67 7.66 -2.01
CA THR A 313 -14.59 9.09 -1.66
C THR A 313 -15.44 9.39 -0.43
N GLY A 314 -15.09 10.45 0.29
CA GLY A 314 -15.71 10.82 1.56
C GLY A 314 -14.86 10.39 2.75
N GLU A 315 -15.51 9.97 3.81
CA GLU A 315 -14.87 9.58 5.06
C GLU A 315 -15.44 8.25 5.57
N GLY A 316 -14.67 7.55 6.39
CA GLY A 316 -15.11 6.31 6.99
C GLY A 316 -14.19 5.83 8.10
N GLU A 317 -14.57 4.69 8.67
CA GLU A 317 -13.80 4.00 9.70
C GLU A 317 -12.92 2.92 9.07
N GLY A 318 -11.92 2.48 9.80
CA GLY A 318 -11.06 1.37 9.42
C GLY A 318 -10.34 0.79 10.61
N TRP A 319 -9.52 -0.20 10.32
CA TRP A 319 -8.59 -0.76 11.29
C TRP A 319 -7.21 -0.84 10.67
N TYR A 320 -6.20 -0.60 11.49
CA TYR A 320 -4.80 -0.80 11.16
C TYR A 320 -4.18 -1.82 12.09
N ALA A 321 -3.50 -2.81 11.54
CA ALA A 321 -2.78 -3.82 12.32
C ALA A 321 -1.32 -3.91 11.89
N SER A 322 -0.44 -3.93 12.88
CA SER A 322 1.00 -4.15 12.77
C SER A 322 1.52 -4.70 14.09
N ASP A 323 2.64 -5.42 14.09
CA ASP A 323 3.27 -5.99 15.29
C ASP A 323 2.33 -6.79 16.22
N GLY A 324 1.39 -7.54 15.63
CA GLY A 324 0.44 -8.34 16.39
C GLY A 324 -0.63 -7.54 17.15
N VAL A 325 -0.75 -6.24 16.86
CA VAL A 325 -1.70 -5.31 17.50
C VAL A 325 -2.58 -4.66 16.44
N ILE A 326 -3.86 -4.46 16.76
CA ILE A 326 -4.83 -3.77 15.89
C ILE A 326 -5.41 -2.55 16.59
N VAL A 327 -5.50 -1.43 15.88
CA VAL A 327 -6.06 -0.17 16.34
C VAL A 327 -7.17 0.29 15.39
N PRO A 328 -8.24 0.94 15.90
CA PRO A 328 -9.20 1.61 15.04
C PRO A 328 -8.60 2.89 14.45
N ILE A 329 -8.95 3.15 13.20
CA ILE A 329 -8.55 4.33 12.43
C ILE A 329 -9.75 4.96 11.74
N THR A 330 -9.57 6.15 11.19
CA THR A 330 -10.48 6.77 10.23
C THR A 330 -9.75 7.05 8.93
N TRP A 331 -10.51 7.22 7.85
CA TRP A 331 -9.96 7.61 6.55
C TRP A 331 -10.79 8.72 5.92
N TYR A 332 -10.14 9.49 5.06
CA TYR A 332 -10.76 10.54 4.25
C TYR A 332 -10.15 10.58 2.85
N LYS A 333 -11.00 10.79 1.83
CA LYS A 333 -10.59 10.99 0.43
C LYS A 333 -11.52 12.03 -0.21
N ALA A 334 -10.96 13.17 -0.66
CA ALA A 334 -11.75 14.29 -1.14
C ALA A 334 -12.41 14.03 -2.51
N GLY A 335 -11.70 13.39 -3.43
CA GLY A 335 -12.18 13.09 -4.78
C GLY A 335 -11.58 11.81 -5.34
N SER A 336 -12.04 11.40 -6.52
CA SER A 336 -11.63 10.12 -7.12
C SER A 336 -10.14 10.04 -7.42
N ALA A 337 -9.51 11.17 -7.73
CA ALA A 337 -8.08 11.26 -8.06
C ALA A 337 -7.19 11.63 -6.87
N ASP A 338 -7.78 12.08 -5.76
CA ASP A 338 -7.00 12.47 -4.58
C ASP A 338 -6.46 11.24 -3.84
N CYS A 339 -5.42 11.41 -3.03
CA CYS A 339 -4.93 10.35 -2.15
C CYS A 339 -5.90 10.09 -0.99
N THR A 340 -5.88 8.89 -0.45
CA THR A 340 -6.58 8.54 0.78
C THR A 340 -5.70 8.90 1.97
N HIS A 341 -6.24 9.67 2.90
CA HIS A 341 -5.59 9.98 4.17
C HIS A 341 -6.12 9.04 5.26
N TYR A 342 -5.23 8.51 6.07
CA TYR A 342 -5.57 7.68 7.22
C TYR A 342 -5.20 8.40 8.50
N TYR A 343 -6.07 8.34 9.50
CA TYR A 343 -5.91 9.05 10.77
C TYR A 343 -6.14 8.12 11.95
N THR A 344 -5.48 8.42 13.06
CA THR A 344 -5.84 7.87 14.37
C THR A 344 -7.19 8.42 14.83
N LEU A 345 -7.79 7.85 15.86
CA LEU A 345 -9.05 8.37 16.42
C LEU A 345 -8.91 9.78 17.03
N ASP A 346 -7.70 10.20 17.35
CA ASP A 346 -7.42 11.56 17.86
C ASP A 346 -7.24 12.57 16.71
N GLY A 347 -7.32 12.12 15.45
CA GLY A 347 -7.23 12.96 14.25
C GLY A 347 -5.80 13.29 13.82
N GLU A 348 -4.81 12.58 14.36
CA GLU A 348 -3.42 12.66 13.91
C GLU A 348 -3.22 11.76 12.68
N ASP A 349 -2.30 12.11 11.79
CA ASP A 349 -1.95 11.25 10.66
C ASP A 349 -1.47 9.88 11.15
N LEU A 350 -2.05 8.81 10.58
CA LEU A 350 -1.59 7.45 10.86
C LEU A 350 -0.16 7.28 10.34
N LYS A 351 0.75 6.90 11.22
CA LYS A 351 2.10 6.48 10.87
C LYS A 351 2.19 4.96 10.92
N MET A 352 2.43 4.35 9.78
CA MET A 352 2.56 2.91 9.63
C MET A 352 4.01 2.47 9.90
N ASN A 353 4.22 1.20 10.16
CA ASN A 353 5.58 0.66 10.23
C ASN A 353 6.17 0.51 8.83
N PRO A 354 7.50 0.70 8.67
CA PRO A 354 8.16 0.38 7.41
C PRO A 354 7.91 -1.06 6.99
N GLY A 355 7.65 -1.29 5.71
CA GLY A 355 7.41 -2.62 5.14
C GLY A 355 6.18 -2.67 4.25
N LYS A 356 5.84 -3.87 3.81
CA LYS A 356 4.74 -4.13 2.88
C LYS A 356 3.37 -3.98 3.54
N THR A 357 2.39 -3.52 2.75
CA THR A 357 1.05 -3.26 3.23
C THR A 357 0.00 -4.05 2.45
N TRP A 358 -0.92 -4.70 3.17
CA TRP A 358 -2.15 -5.23 2.60
C TRP A 358 -3.34 -4.34 2.99
N VAL A 359 -4.10 -3.87 2.00
CA VAL A 359 -5.31 -3.06 2.21
C VAL A 359 -6.53 -3.84 1.74
N THR A 360 -7.40 -4.19 2.66
CA THR A 360 -8.71 -4.77 2.36
C THR A 360 -9.77 -3.68 2.33
N ILE A 361 -10.39 -3.46 1.18
CA ILE A 361 -11.57 -2.59 1.06
C ILE A 361 -12.79 -3.44 1.39
N PHE A 362 -13.40 -3.15 2.53
CA PHE A 362 -14.42 -4.01 3.12
C PHE A 362 -15.75 -3.29 3.25
N LYS A 363 -16.85 -4.04 3.05
CA LYS A 363 -18.19 -3.49 3.09
C LYS A 363 -18.56 -3.03 4.51
N ASP A 364 -18.90 -1.75 4.68
CA ASP A 364 -19.24 -1.13 5.96
C ASP A 364 -20.44 -1.78 6.66
N SER A 365 -21.41 -2.24 5.89
CA SER A 365 -22.58 -2.96 6.42
C SER A 365 -22.32 -4.41 6.83
N ASN A 366 -21.07 -4.91 6.66
CA ASN A 366 -20.65 -6.27 7.01
C ASN A 366 -19.47 -6.27 8.00
N LYS A 367 -19.33 -5.25 8.85
CA LYS A 367 -18.21 -5.12 9.80
C LYS A 367 -18.03 -6.36 10.69
N ASP A 368 -19.11 -7.04 11.03
CA ASP A 368 -19.09 -8.29 11.82
C ASP A 368 -18.38 -9.45 11.09
N GLY A 369 -18.13 -9.31 9.78
CA GLY A 369 -17.30 -10.22 9.01
C GLY A 369 -15.81 -10.09 9.30
N ILE A 370 -15.38 -9.05 10.03
CA ILE A 370 -14.02 -8.91 10.53
C ILE A 370 -13.95 -9.55 11.91
N ILE A 371 -13.20 -10.63 12.03
CA ILE A 371 -13.03 -11.38 13.28
C ILE A 371 -11.57 -11.27 13.70
N VAL A 372 -11.34 -10.69 14.88
CA VAL A 372 -10.00 -10.56 15.48
C VAL A 372 -9.87 -11.55 16.63
N GLU A 373 -8.86 -12.37 16.58
CA GLU A 373 -8.56 -13.37 17.59
C GLU A 373 -7.19 -13.08 18.23
N ASN A 374 -7.10 -13.34 19.54
CA ASN A 374 -5.85 -13.38 20.28
C ASN A 374 -5.63 -14.82 20.75
N THR A 375 -4.97 -15.62 19.94
CA THR A 375 -4.59 -16.99 20.30
C THR A 375 -3.21 -16.95 20.94
N SER A 376 -3.14 -16.62 22.25
CA SER A 376 -1.91 -16.88 23.00
C SER A 376 -1.60 -18.38 22.89
N SER A 377 -0.39 -18.70 22.43
CA SER A 377 0.11 -20.08 22.42
C SER A 377 0.10 -20.63 23.86
N SER A 378 -1.00 -21.29 24.25
CA SER A 378 -0.99 -22.09 25.47
C SER A 378 -0.09 -23.29 25.18
N SER A 379 1.16 -23.24 25.62
CA SER A 379 1.98 -24.41 25.79
C SER A 379 1.19 -25.35 26.71
N SER A 380 0.62 -26.41 26.13
CA SER A 380 0.06 -27.50 26.90
C SER A 380 1.22 -28.22 27.57
N ASP A 381 1.51 -27.84 28.81
CA ASP A 381 2.24 -28.66 29.74
C ASP A 381 1.38 -29.89 30.03
N SER A 382 1.58 -30.94 29.25
CA SER A 382 1.13 -32.27 29.60
C SER A 382 2.09 -32.81 30.68
N SER A 383 1.82 -32.50 31.91
CA SER A 383 2.39 -33.24 33.04
C SER A 383 1.85 -34.65 33.00
N ASP A 384 2.66 -35.55 32.48
CA ASP A 384 2.53 -36.99 32.62
C ASP A 384 2.72 -37.31 34.12
N ASP A 385 1.62 -37.46 34.86
CA ASP A 385 1.59 -38.00 36.19
C ASP A 385 1.46 -39.52 36.11
N SER A 386 2.62 -40.18 35.97
CA SER A 386 2.73 -41.63 36.18
C SER A 386 2.84 -41.90 37.65
N SER A 387 1.74 -42.21 38.34
CA SER A 387 1.75 -42.87 39.64
C SER A 387 1.64 -44.35 39.43
N ASP A 388 2.74 -45.04 39.70
CA ASP A 388 2.78 -46.43 40.09
C ASP A 388 1.85 -46.70 41.31
N ASP A 389 1.00 -47.72 41.20
CA ASP A 389 0.76 -48.80 42.16
C ASP A 389 -0.03 -49.92 41.49
#